data_98e8a56a988e93dfaa2aa00e42db04e1
#
_entry.id   98e8a56a988e93dfaa2aa00e42db04e1
#
_cell.length_a   1.000
_cell.length_b   1.000
_cell.length_c   1.000
_cell.angle_alpha   90.00
_cell.angle_beta   90.00
_cell.angle_gamma   90.00
#
_symmetry.space_group_name_H-M   'P 1'
#
loop_
_entity.id
_entity.type
_entity.pdbx_description
1 polymer ?
#
loop_
_entity_poly.entity_id
_entity_poly.type
_entity_poly.pdbx_seq_one_letter_code
_entity_poly.pdbx_strand_id
1 'polypeptide(L)' 'MGIVVPRYGHSAVDRNRLKRRLRELVRVQLLPLGLPGDIVVWAQRQAYAATFGDLRFALDSIIQRLPWTARGER' A
#
# COMPACT_ATOMS: atom_id res chain seq x y z
N MET A 1 -5.91 2.32 10.08
CA MET A 1 -5.42 1.98 8.74
C MET A 1 -5.82 0.57 8.37
N GLY A 2 -6.30 0.36 7.16
CA GLY A 2 -6.72 -0.94 6.70
C GLY A 2 -6.07 -1.31 5.37
N ILE A 3 -5.92 -2.62 5.15
CA ILE A 3 -5.41 -3.13 3.89
C ILE A 3 -6.41 -4.13 3.35
N VAL A 4 -6.90 -3.89 2.13
CA VAL A 4 -7.87 -4.75 1.48
C VAL A 4 -7.19 -5.42 0.29
N VAL A 5 -7.17 -6.74 0.29
CA VAL A 5 -6.54 -7.52 -0.77
C VAL A 5 -7.55 -8.54 -1.29
N PRO A 6 -8.29 -8.21 -2.35
CA PRO A 6 -9.20 -9.16 -2.96
C PRO A 6 -8.43 -10.33 -3.58
N ARG A 7 -9.04 -11.50 -3.64
CA ARG A 7 -8.36 -12.68 -4.15
C ARG A 7 -8.15 -12.68 -5.66
N TYR A 8 -9.10 -12.18 -6.42
CA TYR A 8 -9.04 -12.18 -7.88
C TYR A 8 -8.69 -13.56 -8.46
N GLY A 9 -9.20 -14.64 -7.84
CA GLY A 9 -8.91 -15.97 -8.30
C GLY A 9 -7.63 -16.59 -7.73
N HIS A 10 -6.87 -15.86 -6.95
CA HIS A 10 -5.67 -16.40 -6.32
C HIS A 10 -5.99 -17.16 -5.05
N SER A 11 -5.05 -17.98 -4.59
CA SER A 11 -5.24 -18.77 -3.38
C SER A 11 -5.14 -17.88 -2.14
N ALA A 12 -5.60 -18.43 -1.00
CA ALA A 12 -5.48 -17.71 0.26
C ALA A 12 -4.01 -17.48 0.63
N VAL A 13 -3.13 -18.40 0.25
CA VAL A 13 -1.69 -18.26 0.51
C VAL A 13 -1.14 -17.05 -0.26
N ASP A 14 -1.50 -16.92 -1.53
CA ASP A 14 -1.06 -15.80 -2.35
C ASP A 14 -1.58 -14.49 -1.78
N ARG A 15 -2.84 -14.46 -1.39
CA ARG A 15 -3.46 -13.28 -0.80
C ARG A 15 -2.75 -12.86 0.48
N ASN A 16 -2.45 -13.81 1.36
CA ASN A 16 -1.77 -13.51 2.61
C ASN A 16 -0.35 -13.01 2.37
N ARG A 17 0.34 -13.57 1.38
CA ARG A 17 1.68 -13.14 1.02
C ARG A 17 1.68 -11.70 0.55
N LEU A 18 0.77 -11.34 -0.33
CA LEU A 18 0.65 -9.97 -0.83
C LEU A 18 0.27 -9.02 0.30
N LYS A 19 -0.69 -9.42 1.13
CA LYS A 19 -1.11 -8.60 2.26
C LYS A 19 0.04 -8.32 3.21
N ARG A 20 0.89 -9.30 3.42
CA ARG A 20 2.05 -9.14 4.29
C ARG A 20 3.06 -8.14 3.71
N ARG A 21 3.29 -8.22 2.39
CA ARG A 21 4.18 -7.28 1.72
C ARG A 21 3.65 -5.86 1.79
N LEU A 22 2.36 -5.68 1.56
CA LEU A 22 1.75 -4.36 1.62
C LEU A 22 1.81 -3.80 3.04
N ARG A 23 1.60 -4.64 4.04
CA ARG A 23 1.67 -4.21 5.42
C ARG A 23 3.07 -3.70 5.77
N GLU A 24 4.09 -4.38 5.29
CA GLU A 24 5.47 -3.95 5.52
C GLU A 24 5.76 -2.62 4.84
N LEU A 25 5.31 -2.45 3.60
CA LEU A 25 5.50 -1.20 2.88
C LEU A 25 4.77 -0.04 3.53
N VAL A 26 3.54 -0.29 3.98
CA VAL A 26 2.77 0.73 4.68
C VAL A 26 3.50 1.16 5.95
N ARG A 27 4.02 0.19 6.69
CA ARG A 27 4.73 0.49 7.92
C ARG A 27 5.97 1.35 7.66
N VAL A 28 6.69 1.05 6.58
CA VAL A 28 7.93 1.76 6.29
C VAL A 28 7.68 3.12 5.64
N GLN A 29 6.70 3.21 4.75
CA GLN A 29 6.51 4.41 3.94
C GLN A 29 5.40 5.33 4.43
N LEU A 30 4.34 4.79 5.00
CA LEU A 30 3.19 5.60 5.42
C LEU A 30 3.22 6.01 6.88
N LEU A 31 3.58 5.09 7.76
CA LEU A 31 3.58 5.40 9.19
C LEU A 31 4.48 6.59 9.56
N PRO A 32 5.70 6.69 9.01
CA PRO A 32 6.56 7.84 9.35
C PRO A 32 6.00 9.18 8.93
N LEU A 33 5.03 9.20 8.00
CA LEU A 33 4.45 10.45 7.53
C LEU A 33 3.44 11.03 8.51
N GLY A 34 2.93 10.22 9.45
CA GLY A 34 1.96 10.72 10.42
C GLY A 34 0.70 11.24 9.78
N LEU A 35 0.20 10.58 8.75
CA LEU A 35 -0.97 11.04 8.03
C LEU A 35 -2.21 11.04 8.91
N PRO A 36 -3.05 12.08 8.81
CA PRO A 36 -4.26 12.15 9.61
C PRO A 36 -5.36 11.24 9.09
N GLY A 37 -6.27 10.82 9.97
CA GLY A 37 -7.43 10.05 9.59
C GLY A 37 -7.12 8.61 9.27
N ASP A 38 -8.13 7.93 8.78
CA ASP A 38 -8.03 6.52 8.41
C ASP A 38 -7.65 6.39 6.95
N ILE A 39 -6.72 5.49 6.68
CA ILE A 39 -6.26 5.23 5.32
C ILE A 39 -6.52 3.76 5.01
N VAL A 40 -7.09 3.51 3.84
CA VAL A 40 -7.33 2.15 3.36
C VAL A 40 -6.51 1.94 2.09
N VAL A 41 -5.65 0.94 2.13
CA VAL A 41 -4.87 0.54 0.96
C VAL A 41 -5.59 -0.61 0.28
N TRP A 42 -5.98 -0.41 -0.97
CA TRP A 42 -6.75 -1.38 -1.72
C TRP A 42 -5.89 -1.92 -2.86
N ALA A 43 -5.55 -3.21 -2.78
CA ALA A 43 -4.70 -3.84 -3.78
C ALA A 43 -5.48 -4.10 -5.07
N GLN A 44 -4.86 -3.78 -6.21
CA GLN A 44 -5.42 -4.08 -7.51
C GLN A 44 -4.95 -5.45 -7.97
N ARG A 45 -5.57 -5.95 -9.05
CA ARG A 45 -5.22 -7.27 -9.57
C ARG A 45 -3.74 -7.39 -9.94
N GLN A 46 -3.18 -6.33 -10.50
CA GLN A 46 -1.78 -6.33 -10.94
C GLN A 46 -0.81 -6.51 -9.78
N ALA A 47 -1.23 -6.21 -8.57
CA ALA A 47 -0.36 -6.30 -7.41
C ALA A 47 0.14 -7.72 -7.16
N TYR A 48 -0.62 -8.73 -7.58
CA TYR A 48 -0.23 -10.11 -7.39
C TYR A 48 0.98 -10.49 -8.24
N ALA A 49 1.13 -9.86 -9.39
CA ALA A 49 2.26 -10.12 -10.29
C ALA A 49 3.43 -9.17 -10.06
N ALA A 50 3.25 -8.16 -9.22
CA ALA A 50 4.27 -7.15 -8.98
C ALA A 50 5.35 -7.67 -8.03
N THR A 51 6.57 -7.23 -8.27
CA THR A 51 7.67 -7.50 -7.32
C THR A 51 7.53 -6.55 -6.13
N PHE A 52 8.30 -6.83 -5.07
CA PHE A 52 8.32 -5.95 -3.91
C PHE A 52 8.76 -4.54 -4.30
N GLY A 53 9.75 -4.44 -5.19
CA GLY A 53 10.21 -3.14 -5.68
C GLY A 53 9.14 -2.39 -6.47
N ASP A 54 8.36 -3.12 -7.28
CA ASP A 54 7.27 -2.52 -8.03
C ASP A 54 6.19 -1.96 -7.11
N LEU A 55 5.84 -2.71 -6.07
CA LEU A 55 4.85 -2.28 -5.09
C LEU A 55 5.34 -1.05 -4.35
N ARG A 56 6.61 -1.03 -3.98
CA ARG A 56 7.21 0.08 -3.27
C ARG A 56 7.18 1.35 -4.13
N PHE A 57 7.52 1.21 -5.40
CA PHE A 57 7.51 2.34 -6.33
C PHE A 57 6.10 2.88 -6.52
N ALA A 58 5.13 1.98 -6.70
CA ALA A 58 3.75 2.38 -6.88
C ALA A 58 3.21 3.11 -5.65
N LEU A 59 3.51 2.61 -4.47
CA LEU A 59 3.06 3.24 -3.24
C LEU A 59 3.70 4.62 -3.07
N ASP A 60 4.98 4.72 -3.36
CA ASP A 60 5.68 5.99 -3.29
C ASP A 60 5.07 7.02 -4.24
N SER A 61 4.72 6.61 -5.46
CA SER A 61 4.07 7.47 -6.43
C SER A 61 2.72 7.97 -5.94
N ILE A 62 1.96 7.09 -5.30
CA ILE A 62 0.66 7.46 -4.75
C ILE A 62 0.83 8.47 -3.63
N ILE A 63 1.78 8.23 -2.74
CA ILE A 63 2.06 9.11 -1.61
C ILE A 63 2.38 10.53 -2.11
N GLN A 64 3.18 10.64 -3.16
CA GLN A 64 3.58 11.93 -3.69
C GLN A 64 2.42 12.72 -4.28
N ARG A 65 1.32 12.04 -4.65
CA ARG A 65 0.15 12.68 -5.22
C ARG A 65 -0.90 13.06 -4.19
N LEU A 66 -0.75 12.63 -2.94
CA LEU A 66 -1.75 12.87 -1.93
C LEU A 66 -1.72 14.32 -1.48
N PRO A 67 -2.89 14.98 -1.40
CA PRO A 67 -2.94 16.39 -1.01
C PRO A 67 -2.37 16.65 0.38
N TRP A 68 -2.54 15.73 1.31
CA TRP A 68 -2.04 15.95 2.66
C TRP A 68 -0.53 15.84 2.75
N THR A 69 0.13 15.11 1.84
CA THR A 69 1.59 15.12 1.84
C THR A 69 2.12 16.47 1.41
N ALA A 70 1.45 17.11 0.46
CA ALA A 70 1.81 18.47 0.07
C ALA A 70 1.63 19.44 1.23
N ARG A 71 0.58 19.25 2.03
CA ARG A 71 0.36 20.08 3.20
C ARG A 71 1.28 19.74 4.36
N GLY A 72 1.71 18.48 4.43
CA GLY A 72 2.56 18.03 5.51
C GLY A 72 3.88 18.75 5.58
N GLU A 73 4.28 19.38 4.53
CA GLU A 73 5.54 20.10 4.46
C GLU A 73 5.51 21.44 5.19
N ARG A 74 4.36 21.89 5.59
CA ARG A 74 4.22 23.16 6.30
C ARG A 74 5.01 23.19 7.59
#